data_bc9ddab9aad78ba79afcdf932bbf6c5c
#
_entry.id   bc9ddab9aad78ba79afcdf932bbf6c5c
#
_cell.length_a   1.000
_cell.length_b   1.000
_cell.length_c   1.000
_cell.angle_alpha   90.00
_cell.angle_beta   90.00
_cell.angle_gamma   90.00
#
_symmetry.space_group_name_H-M   'P 1'
#
loop_
_entity.id
_entity.type
_entity.pdbx_description
1 polymer ?
#
loop_
_entity_poly.entity_id
_entity_poly.type
_entity_poly.pdbx_seq_one_letter_code
_entity_poly.pdbx_strand_id
1 'polypeptide(L)'
;GSGSKLAAGGSKAVKELEKEQKSRSTRMVRDYLDRALLDLSTLYRDVLLVQSGSNDSLINEDLKSEISKLVTTEGPARTLKKIEAILKTRSNLAQNAAPLLLIEALMCELR
;
A
#
# COMPACT_ATOMS: atom_id res chain seq x y z
N GLY A 1 46.63 8.85 17.42
CA GLY A 1 46.48 10.17 17.94
C GLY A 1 45.02 10.57 18.09
N SER A 2 44.74 11.74 18.63
CA SER A 2 43.40 12.23 18.86
C SER A 2 42.60 12.44 17.55
N GLY A 3 43.27 12.78 16.44
CA GLY A 3 42.62 12.93 15.13
C GLY A 3 42.06 11.63 14.58
N SER A 4 42.74 10.50 14.83
CA SER A 4 42.28 9.20 14.39
C SER A 4 41.04 8.74 15.17
N LYS A 5 40.93 9.04 16.44
CA LYS A 5 39.74 8.74 17.25
C LYS A 5 38.55 9.59 16.85
N LEU A 6 38.77 10.87 16.54
CA LEU A 6 37.71 11.76 16.08
C LEU A 6 37.17 11.33 14.72
N ALA A 7 38.04 10.93 13.80
CA ALA A 7 37.64 10.44 12.49
C ALA A 7 36.83 9.16 12.60
N ALA A 8 37.25 8.22 13.44
CA ALA A 8 36.54 6.96 13.68
C ALA A 8 35.16 7.20 14.32
N GLY A 9 35.07 8.10 15.31
CA GLY A 9 33.82 8.48 15.95
C GLY A 9 32.87 9.18 14.99
N GLY A 10 33.40 10.10 14.15
CA GLY A 10 32.60 10.79 13.14
C GLY A 10 32.06 9.84 12.09
N SER A 11 32.88 8.88 11.60
CA SER A 11 32.45 7.87 10.65
C SER A 11 31.34 6.97 11.21
N LYS A 12 31.48 6.57 12.48
CA LYS A 12 30.47 5.77 13.16
C LYS A 12 29.14 6.54 13.30
N ALA A 13 29.21 7.82 13.69
CA ALA A 13 28.04 8.67 13.83
C ALA A 13 27.33 8.86 12.50
N VAL A 14 28.06 9.04 11.38
CA VAL A 14 27.48 9.14 10.04
C VAL A 14 26.78 7.86 9.65
N LYS A 15 27.39 6.69 9.90
CA LYS A 15 26.78 5.39 9.59
C LYS A 15 25.49 5.16 10.39
N GLU A 16 25.48 5.54 11.66
CA GLU A 16 24.28 5.44 12.49
C GLU A 16 23.17 6.36 11.99
N LEU A 17 23.51 7.58 11.58
CA LEU A 17 22.57 8.54 11.03
C LEU A 17 21.98 8.04 9.70
N GLU A 18 22.83 7.51 8.81
CA GLU A 18 22.37 6.92 7.54
C GLU A 18 21.41 5.75 7.77
N LYS A 19 21.72 4.90 8.73
CA LYS A 19 20.88 3.76 9.11
C LYS A 19 19.54 4.23 9.64
N GLU A 20 19.52 5.27 10.46
CA GLU A 20 18.31 5.86 11.00
C GLU A 20 17.45 6.48 9.90
N GLN A 21 18.05 7.22 8.98
CA GLN A 21 17.35 7.82 7.84
C GLN A 21 16.76 6.76 6.92
N LYS A 22 17.49 5.68 6.65
CA LYS A 22 17.01 4.57 5.85
C LYS A 22 15.80 3.89 6.52
N SER A 23 15.85 3.71 7.82
CA SER A 23 14.75 3.15 8.60
C SER A 23 13.51 4.03 8.54
N ARG A 24 13.66 5.34 8.66
CA ARG A 24 12.55 6.30 8.53
C ARG A 24 11.95 6.27 7.13
N SER A 25 12.79 6.29 6.08
CA SER A 25 12.32 6.21 4.70
C SER A 25 11.51 4.96 4.45
N THR A 26 11.97 3.83 4.96
CA THR A 26 11.25 2.56 4.82
C THR A 26 9.89 2.61 5.50
N ARG A 27 9.81 3.19 6.70
CA ARG A 27 8.54 3.35 7.42
C ARG A 27 7.59 4.29 6.69
N MET A 28 8.10 5.40 6.16
CA MET A 28 7.29 6.36 5.41
C MET A 28 6.70 5.73 4.16
N VAL A 29 7.50 4.98 3.41
CA VAL A 29 7.04 4.26 2.22
C VAL A 29 5.97 3.24 2.60
N ARG A 30 6.20 2.49 3.69
CA ARG A 30 5.25 1.48 4.16
C ARG A 30 3.93 2.12 4.57
N ASP A 31 3.96 3.23 5.29
CA ASP A 31 2.76 3.95 5.73
C ASP A 31 2.00 4.52 4.54
N TYR A 32 2.71 5.09 3.56
CA TYR A 32 2.12 5.60 2.34
C TYR A 32 1.41 4.48 1.56
N LEU A 33 2.08 3.35 1.38
CA LEU A 33 1.51 2.21 0.66
C LEU A 33 0.32 1.61 1.41
N ASP A 34 0.39 1.53 2.73
CA ASP A 34 -0.72 1.05 3.55
C ASP A 34 -1.96 1.91 3.33
N ARG A 35 -1.81 3.23 3.35
CA ARG A 35 -2.91 4.16 3.09
C ARG A 35 -3.44 4.03 1.67
N ALA A 36 -2.54 3.94 0.69
CA ALA A 36 -2.95 3.77 -0.71
C ALA A 36 -3.74 2.47 -0.91
N LEU A 37 -3.32 1.38 -0.27
CA LEU A 37 -4.04 0.11 -0.33
C LEU A 37 -5.39 0.19 0.36
N LEU A 38 -5.49 0.90 1.48
CA LEU A 38 -6.77 1.12 2.14
C LEU A 38 -7.73 1.88 1.22
N ASP A 39 -7.27 2.95 0.60
CA ASP A 39 -8.09 3.74 -0.33
C ASP A 39 -8.53 2.88 -1.52
N LEU A 40 -7.64 2.08 -2.07
CA LEU A 40 -7.96 1.17 -3.17
C LEU A 40 -9.00 0.12 -2.75
N SER A 41 -8.89 -0.42 -1.53
CA SER A 41 -9.87 -1.38 -1.02
C SER A 41 -11.26 -0.76 -0.89
N THR A 42 -11.36 0.50 -0.48
CA THR A 42 -12.65 1.20 -0.40
C THR A 42 -13.26 1.45 -1.78
N LEU A 43 -12.42 1.71 -2.79
CA LEU A 43 -12.90 1.85 -4.16
C LEU A 43 -13.52 0.55 -4.66
N TYR A 44 -12.83 -0.58 -4.51
CA TYR A 44 -13.36 -1.88 -4.92
C TYR A 44 -14.57 -2.31 -4.08
N ARG A 45 -14.63 -1.90 -2.80
CA ARG A 45 -15.82 -2.10 -1.98
C ARG A 45 -17.02 -1.40 -2.59
N ASP A 46 -16.86 -0.16 -3.03
CA ASP A 46 -17.91 0.59 -3.70
C ASP A 46 -18.35 -0.10 -5.01
N VAL A 47 -17.39 -0.61 -5.78
CA VAL A 47 -17.67 -1.40 -6.98
C VAL A 47 -18.54 -2.62 -6.64
N LEU A 48 -18.17 -3.34 -5.59
CA LEU A 48 -18.91 -4.52 -5.16
C LEU A 48 -20.33 -4.17 -4.70
N LEU A 49 -20.49 -3.07 -3.98
CA LEU A 49 -21.81 -2.60 -3.56
C LEU A 49 -22.73 -2.35 -4.77
N VAL A 50 -22.24 -1.66 -5.78
CA VAL A 50 -23.02 -1.39 -7.00
C VAL A 50 -23.33 -2.69 -7.73
N GLN A 51 -22.35 -3.60 -7.87
CA GLN A 51 -22.54 -4.89 -8.51
C GLN A 51 -23.55 -5.77 -7.80
N SER A 52 -23.68 -5.62 -6.49
CA SER A 52 -24.62 -6.37 -5.67
C SER A 52 -26.02 -5.74 -5.61
N GLY A 53 -26.21 -4.61 -6.24
CA GLY A 53 -27.49 -3.90 -6.23
C GLY A 53 -27.83 -3.25 -4.90
N SER A 54 -26.84 -2.98 -4.05
CA SER A 54 -27.04 -2.33 -2.76
C SER A 54 -27.44 -0.86 -2.93
N ASN A 55 -28.30 -0.38 -2.04
CA ASN A 55 -28.70 1.03 -1.97
C ASN A 55 -27.84 1.84 -1.00
N ASP A 56 -26.81 1.20 -0.40
CA ASP A 56 -25.91 1.87 0.51
C ASP A 56 -25.11 2.97 -0.18
N SER A 57 -24.76 4.00 0.57
CA SER A 57 -23.97 5.10 0.06
C SER A 57 -22.54 4.67 -0.28
N LEU A 58 -22.02 5.22 -1.36
CA LEU A 58 -20.63 5.00 -1.75
C LEU A 58 -19.70 5.76 -0.81
N ILE A 59 -18.54 5.16 -0.51
CA ILE A 59 -17.46 5.83 0.22
C ILE A 59 -16.80 6.88 -0.67
N ASN A 60 -16.59 6.54 -1.95
CA ASN A 60 -15.89 7.38 -2.92
C ASN A 60 -16.90 7.99 -3.91
N GLU A 61 -17.78 8.85 -3.43
CA GLU A 61 -18.79 9.49 -4.29
C GLU A 61 -18.20 10.34 -5.40
N ASP A 62 -17.04 10.94 -5.15
CA ASP A 62 -16.28 11.72 -6.12
C ASP A 62 -15.72 10.86 -7.26
N LEU A 63 -15.62 9.54 -7.09
CA LEU A 63 -15.15 8.58 -8.08
C LEU A 63 -16.26 7.78 -8.75
N LYS A 64 -17.47 8.29 -8.74
CA LYS A 64 -18.65 7.59 -9.24
C LYS A 64 -18.51 7.16 -10.70
N SER A 65 -17.90 7.99 -11.54
CA SER A 65 -17.64 7.70 -12.94
C SER A 65 -16.68 6.51 -13.10
N GLU A 66 -15.59 6.50 -12.34
CA GLU A 66 -14.60 5.43 -12.35
C GLU A 66 -15.18 4.11 -11.84
N ILE A 67 -16.00 4.19 -10.78
CA ILE A 67 -16.71 3.03 -10.23
C ILE A 67 -17.65 2.44 -11.27
N SER A 68 -18.39 3.26 -11.99
CA SER A 68 -19.31 2.79 -13.04
C SER A 68 -18.57 2.01 -14.14
N LYS A 69 -17.37 2.44 -14.50
CA LYS A 69 -16.53 1.72 -15.47
C LYS A 69 -16.08 0.36 -14.95
N LEU A 70 -15.62 0.33 -13.71
CA LEU A 70 -15.15 -0.90 -13.08
C LEU A 70 -16.27 -1.94 -12.89
N VAL A 71 -17.46 -1.49 -12.57
CA VAL A 71 -18.65 -2.35 -12.40
C VAL A 71 -18.91 -3.21 -13.65
N THR A 72 -18.68 -2.65 -14.83
CA THR A 72 -18.93 -3.35 -16.11
C THR A 72 -17.74 -4.18 -16.61
N THR A 73 -16.58 -4.00 -16.01
CA THR A 73 -15.35 -4.67 -16.46
C THR A 73 -15.30 -6.15 -16.03
N GLU A 74 -15.85 -6.45 -14.87
CA GLU A 74 -15.78 -7.78 -14.28
C GLU A 74 -16.95 -8.03 -13.34
N GLY A 75 -17.19 -9.31 -13.00
CA GLY A 75 -18.25 -9.67 -12.07
C GLY A 75 -17.87 -9.51 -10.60
N PRO A 76 -18.86 -9.60 -9.69
CA PRO A 76 -18.65 -9.40 -8.25
C PRO A 76 -17.68 -10.41 -7.61
N ALA A 77 -17.62 -11.64 -8.11
CA ALA A 77 -16.68 -12.64 -7.60
C ALA A 77 -15.23 -12.22 -7.82
N ARG A 78 -14.94 -11.65 -9.00
CA ARG A 78 -13.60 -11.14 -9.32
C ARG A 78 -13.26 -9.91 -8.48
N THR A 79 -14.22 -9.02 -8.30
CA THR A 79 -14.08 -7.83 -7.46
C THR A 79 -13.76 -8.23 -6.02
N LEU A 80 -14.44 -9.23 -5.47
CA LEU A 80 -14.16 -9.72 -4.13
C LEU A 80 -12.76 -10.28 -4.00
N LYS A 81 -12.29 -11.04 -4.99
CA LYS A 81 -10.92 -11.56 -5.00
C LYS A 81 -9.88 -10.45 -5.00
N LYS A 82 -10.14 -9.37 -5.72
CA LYS A 82 -9.26 -8.18 -5.71
C LYS A 82 -9.21 -7.52 -4.35
N ILE A 83 -10.34 -7.38 -3.68
CA ILE A 83 -10.39 -6.84 -2.32
C ILE A 83 -9.56 -7.72 -1.38
N GLU A 84 -9.74 -9.03 -1.44
CA GLU A 84 -8.98 -9.97 -0.61
C GLU A 84 -7.47 -9.86 -0.86
N ALA A 85 -7.05 -9.75 -2.13
CA ALA A 85 -5.64 -9.58 -2.49
C ALA A 85 -5.06 -8.29 -1.93
N ILE A 86 -5.81 -7.19 -2.01
CA ILE A 86 -5.40 -5.88 -1.47
C ILE A 86 -5.23 -5.95 0.04
N LEU A 87 -6.20 -6.52 0.74
CA LEU A 87 -6.15 -6.62 2.20
C LEU A 87 -5.03 -7.55 2.68
N LYS A 88 -4.78 -8.63 1.96
CA LYS A 88 -3.66 -9.54 2.24
C LYS A 88 -2.32 -8.84 2.06
N THR A 89 -2.17 -8.08 0.98
CA THR A 89 -0.95 -7.30 0.72
C THR A 89 -0.73 -6.28 1.84
N ARG A 90 -1.78 -5.60 2.26
CA ARG A 90 -1.72 -4.64 3.36
C ARG A 90 -1.24 -5.31 4.66
N SER A 91 -1.76 -6.49 4.98
CA SER A 91 -1.33 -7.27 6.13
C SER A 91 0.16 -7.66 6.02
N ASN A 92 0.60 -8.07 4.83
CA ASN A 92 2.00 -8.44 4.59
C ASN A 92 2.94 -7.25 4.72
N LEU A 93 2.51 -6.05 4.34
CA LEU A 93 3.29 -4.83 4.57
C LEU A 93 3.57 -4.60 6.04
N ALA A 94 2.60 -4.86 6.90
CA ALA A 94 2.75 -4.71 8.35
C ALA A 94 3.74 -5.72 8.94
N GLN A 95 3.97 -6.85 8.25
CA GLN A 95 4.82 -7.95 8.71
C GLN A 95 6.24 -7.92 8.12
N ASN A 96 6.69 -6.82 7.61
CA ASN A 96 8.08 -6.55 7.20
C ASN A 96 8.58 -7.20 5.90
N ALA A 97 7.73 -7.61 5.01
CA ALA A 97 8.17 -8.00 3.67
C ALA A 97 8.63 -6.76 2.88
N ALA A 98 9.40 -6.98 1.81
CA ALA A 98 9.87 -5.88 0.97
C ALA A 98 8.67 -5.18 0.29
N PRO A 99 8.41 -3.89 0.60
CA PRO A 99 7.18 -3.22 0.14
C PRO A 99 7.00 -3.22 -1.37
N LEU A 100 8.07 -2.93 -2.12
CA LEU A 100 7.96 -2.85 -3.58
C LEU A 100 7.64 -4.19 -4.23
N LEU A 101 8.21 -5.29 -3.71
CA LEU A 101 7.91 -6.63 -4.22
C LEU A 101 6.47 -7.02 -3.97
N LEU A 102 5.92 -6.66 -2.81
CA LEU A 102 4.52 -6.90 -2.50
C LEU A 102 3.59 -6.15 -3.45
N ILE A 103 3.91 -4.90 -3.75
CA ILE A 103 3.10 -4.09 -4.65
C ILE A 103 3.17 -4.63 -6.08
N GLU A 104 4.34 -5.04 -6.56
CA GLU A 104 4.49 -5.66 -7.87
C GLU A 104 3.65 -6.93 -8.01
N ALA A 105 3.68 -7.79 -6.99
CA ALA A 105 2.87 -9.00 -6.97
C ALA A 105 1.37 -8.68 -6.99
N LEU A 106 0.94 -7.68 -6.20
CA LEU A 106 -0.44 -7.23 -6.17
C LEU A 106 -0.89 -6.70 -7.54
N MET A 107 -0.07 -5.89 -8.18
CA MET A 107 -0.41 -5.34 -9.51
C MET A 107 -0.63 -6.44 -10.54
N CYS A 108 0.10 -7.55 -10.44
CA CYS A 108 -0.12 -8.72 -11.29
C CYS A 108 -1.48 -9.38 -10.99
N GLU A 109 -1.87 -9.46 -9.72
CA GLU A 109 -3.17 -10.04 -9.35
C GLU A 109 -4.37 -9.17 -9.75
N LEU A 110 -4.19 -7.86 -9.82
CA LEU A 110 -5.26 -6.91 -10.15
C LEU A 110 -5.50 -6.75 -11.65
N ARG A 111 -4.70 -7.36 -12.49
CA ARG A 111 -4.88 -7.34 -13.95
C ARG A 111 -6.14 -8.01 -14.44
#